data_6d48198a029c59fbe6b81f8bd0cc0d4a
#
_entry.id   6d48198a029c59fbe6b81f8bd0cc0d4a
#
_cell.length_a   1.000
_cell.length_b   1.000
_cell.length_c   1.000
_cell.angle_alpha   90.00
_cell.angle_beta   90.00
_cell.angle_gamma   90.00
#
_symmetry.space_group_name_H-M   'P 1'
#
loop_
_entity.id
_entity.type
_entity.pdbx_description
1 polymer ?
#
loop_
_entity_poly.entity_id
_entity_poly.type
_entity_poly.pdbx_seq_one_letter_code
_entity_poly.pdbx_strand_id
1 'polypeptide(L)'
;MRYYSQYTEEMTDQSEENFYAVNHAKQTIQKMENYMKEKQLCDVFLVAGHLRIPAHRLVLSSVSDYFAAMFTNDLLEAKQEEVRMEGIDPNALNSLVQYAYTGVLQLKKDTVENLLAAACLLQLTQVIEVCSNFLIKQLHPSNCLGMRSFGDAQGCNRLLNVAHKYTMDNFTEVIKNQEFLLLPANEISKLLCSDDINVPDEETILHALMQWVGHDTQTRQQDLAMLLSYIRLPLLRPQLLADLENSSMFTGNLTCQKLLMEAMKYHLLPERRPLMQSPRTKPRKSTVGALYALGGMDAMKGTTTIEKYDLRTNNWLHVGTMNGRRLQFGVAVINKKLYVVGGRDRFKTLNTVDCFNPAIKVWMVMPPMSTHRHGLGVAILEGPMYAVGGHDGWSYLNTVERWDPEGCQWNYVASMSIPRSTVGVVALGNKLYAIGGRDGSSCLKSMESYDPHTNKWSLCAPMSKRRGGVGVATYNGYLYVVGGHDAPASNRCSRLSACVERYDPKRDSWSTVRPLSVPRDAVAVCPLGDKLYVVGGYDGHTYLNTVESYDAQNDEWKEEVPVNIGRAGACVVVVKLT
;
A
#
# COMPACT_ATOMS: atom_id res chain seq x y z
N MET A 1 71.26 -38.19 -1.75
CA MET A 1 70.80 -37.99 -0.39
C MET A 1 69.31 -38.33 -0.34
N ARG A 2 69.04 -39.46 0.34
CA ARG A 2 67.67 -40.04 0.44
C ARG A 2 66.90 -39.34 1.57
N TYR A 3 65.70 -38.82 1.26
CA TYR A 3 64.75 -38.42 2.27
C TYR A 3 63.82 -39.60 2.53
N TYR A 4 63.90 -40.12 3.73
CA TYR A 4 62.91 -41.00 4.33
C TYR A 4 61.72 -40.12 4.78
N SER A 5 60.54 -40.32 4.21
CA SER A 5 59.28 -39.88 4.82
C SER A 5 58.70 -41.02 5.61
N GLN A 6 58.65 -40.87 6.91
CA GLN A 6 57.90 -41.74 7.80
C GLN A 6 56.40 -41.51 7.60
N TYR A 7 55.75 -42.51 7.04
CA TYR A 7 54.29 -42.63 7.19
C TYR A 7 54.02 -43.21 8.58
N THR A 8 53.49 -42.37 9.49
CA THR A 8 52.79 -42.84 10.66
C THR A 8 51.39 -43.27 10.22
N GLU A 9 51.17 -44.55 10.09
CA GLU A 9 49.82 -45.15 10.06
C GLU A 9 49.19 -44.84 11.41
N GLU A 10 48.25 -43.89 11.46
CA GLU A 10 47.30 -43.83 12.55
C GLU A 10 46.40 -45.07 12.42
N MET A 11 46.68 -46.07 13.29
CA MET A 11 45.75 -47.14 13.57
C MET A 11 44.52 -46.51 14.21
N THR A 12 43.48 -46.20 13.38
CA THR A 12 42.15 -45.94 13.88
C THR A 12 41.65 -47.19 14.59
N ASP A 13 41.41 -47.01 15.87
CA ASP A 13 40.81 -48.05 16.72
C ASP A 13 39.42 -48.41 16.14
N GLN A 14 39.34 -49.54 15.43
CA GLN A 14 38.12 -50.09 14.82
C GLN A 14 37.30 -50.91 15.81
N SER A 15 37.34 -50.57 17.10
CA SER A 15 36.63 -51.33 18.13
C SER A 15 35.13 -51.03 18.23
N GLU A 16 34.61 -49.99 17.52
CA GLU A 16 33.18 -49.64 17.50
C GLU A 16 32.69 -49.44 16.07
N GLU A 17 31.79 -50.32 15.63
CA GLU A 17 31.09 -50.19 14.35
C GLU A 17 29.61 -49.92 14.59
N ASN A 18 29.11 -48.80 14.07
CA ASN A 18 27.71 -48.42 14.17
C ASN A 18 26.93 -48.90 12.94
N PHE A 19 25.98 -49.81 13.14
CA PHE A 19 25.07 -50.28 12.11
C PHE A 19 23.82 -49.38 12.04
N TYR A 20 23.50 -48.83 10.88
CA TYR A 20 22.31 -48.03 10.63
C TYR A 20 21.35 -48.78 9.69
N ALA A 21 20.21 -49.23 10.22
CA ALA A 21 19.16 -49.86 9.42
C ALA A 21 18.27 -48.76 8.76
N VAL A 22 18.57 -48.42 7.53
CA VAL A 22 17.94 -47.30 6.78
C VAL A 22 16.40 -47.40 6.73
N ASN A 23 15.85 -48.59 6.67
CA ASN A 23 14.41 -48.84 6.57
C ASN A 23 13.75 -49.25 7.90
N HIS A 24 14.46 -49.19 9.01
CA HIS A 24 13.96 -49.69 10.29
C HIS A 24 12.64 -49.04 10.73
N ALA A 25 12.59 -47.72 10.74
CA ALA A 25 11.38 -46.96 11.14
C ALA A 25 10.18 -47.31 10.23
N LYS A 26 10.42 -47.37 8.91
CA LYS A 26 9.36 -47.69 7.92
C LYS A 26 8.82 -49.09 8.11
N GLN A 27 9.69 -50.08 8.30
CA GLN A 27 9.29 -51.48 8.51
C GLN A 27 8.56 -51.64 9.84
N THR A 28 9.00 -50.95 10.88
CA THR A 28 8.39 -51.01 12.21
C THR A 28 6.98 -50.44 12.19
N ILE A 29 6.81 -49.25 11.63
CA ILE A 29 5.48 -48.64 11.58
C ILE A 29 4.51 -49.41 10.68
N GLN A 30 5.01 -50.02 9.59
CA GLN A 30 4.19 -50.88 8.73
C GLN A 30 3.69 -52.14 9.45
N LYS A 31 4.50 -52.73 10.35
CA LYS A 31 4.04 -53.83 11.20
C LYS A 31 2.97 -53.36 12.19
N MET A 32 3.12 -52.17 12.77
CA MET A 32 2.11 -51.59 13.65
C MET A 32 0.78 -51.37 12.92
N GLU A 33 0.83 -50.90 11.67
CA GLU A 33 -0.35 -50.74 10.80
C GLU A 33 -1.06 -52.10 10.59
N ASN A 34 -0.31 -53.16 10.30
CA ASN A 34 -0.88 -54.53 10.14
C ASN A 34 -1.56 -54.99 11.42
N TYR A 35 -0.93 -54.82 12.60
CA TYR A 35 -1.55 -55.14 13.88
C TYR A 35 -2.85 -54.36 14.11
N MET A 36 -2.90 -53.09 13.74
CA MET A 36 -4.13 -52.31 13.83
C MET A 36 -5.24 -52.87 12.92
N LYS A 37 -4.91 -53.20 11.66
CA LYS A 37 -5.86 -53.80 10.71
C LYS A 37 -6.42 -55.14 11.16
N GLU A 38 -5.59 -55.97 11.75
CA GLU A 38 -5.94 -57.28 12.31
C GLU A 38 -6.54 -57.19 13.73
N LYS A 39 -6.69 -55.97 14.28
CA LYS A 39 -7.17 -55.67 15.63
C LYS A 39 -6.33 -56.35 16.72
N GLN A 40 -5.04 -56.55 16.46
CA GLN A 40 -4.10 -57.15 17.38
C GLN A 40 -3.35 -56.07 18.18
N LEU A 41 -3.13 -56.38 19.46
CA LEU A 41 -2.44 -55.48 20.39
C LEU A 41 -3.06 -54.08 20.53
N CYS A 42 -4.28 -53.86 20.00
CA CYS A 42 -5.00 -52.64 20.17
C CYS A 42 -5.48 -52.47 21.62
N ASP A 43 -5.15 -51.34 22.22
CA ASP A 43 -5.47 -51.01 23.61
C ASP A 43 -6.51 -49.91 23.75
N VAL A 44 -7.04 -49.38 22.62
CA VAL A 44 -8.10 -48.38 22.57
C VAL A 44 -8.94 -48.52 21.31
N PHE A 45 -10.22 -48.21 21.42
CA PHE A 45 -11.13 -48.03 20.31
C PHE A 45 -11.67 -46.60 20.33
N LEU A 46 -11.48 -45.89 19.22
CA LEU A 46 -12.06 -44.55 19.04
C LEU A 46 -13.44 -44.70 18.42
N VAL A 47 -14.45 -44.13 19.06
CA VAL A 47 -15.84 -44.21 18.60
C VAL A 47 -16.30 -42.80 18.16
N ALA A 48 -16.61 -42.64 16.87
CA ALA A 48 -17.19 -41.46 16.33
C ALA A 48 -18.42 -41.80 15.46
N GLY A 49 -19.58 -41.34 15.86
CA GLY A 49 -20.84 -41.68 15.21
C GLY A 49 -21.05 -43.20 15.15
N HIS A 50 -21.07 -43.77 13.96
CA HIS A 50 -21.27 -45.20 13.70
C HIS A 50 -19.96 -45.98 13.54
N LEU A 51 -18.82 -45.32 13.52
CA LEU A 51 -17.52 -45.98 13.35
C LEU A 51 -16.87 -46.25 14.70
N ARG A 52 -16.30 -47.46 14.78
CA ARG A 52 -15.45 -47.94 15.90
C ARG A 52 -14.09 -48.28 15.34
N ILE A 53 -13.09 -47.47 15.63
CA ILE A 53 -11.75 -47.53 15.04
C ILE A 53 -10.77 -48.12 16.05
N PRO A 54 -10.15 -49.30 15.78
CA PRO A 54 -9.11 -49.83 16.63
C PRO A 54 -7.82 -49.05 16.48
N ALA A 55 -7.10 -48.84 17.56
CA ALA A 55 -5.84 -48.12 17.53
C ALA A 55 -4.94 -48.49 18.71
N HIS A 56 -3.69 -48.05 18.68
CA HIS A 56 -2.72 -48.16 19.75
C HIS A 56 -2.47 -46.78 20.36
N ARG A 57 -2.67 -46.64 21.67
CA ARG A 57 -2.45 -45.37 22.39
C ARG A 57 -1.06 -44.80 22.12
N LEU A 58 -0.04 -45.67 22.09
CA LEU A 58 1.34 -45.24 21.82
C LEU A 58 1.48 -44.57 20.44
N VAL A 59 0.91 -45.15 19.39
CA VAL A 59 0.99 -44.63 18.03
C VAL A 59 0.25 -43.29 17.93
N LEU A 60 -0.97 -43.23 18.47
CA LEU A 60 -1.77 -42.00 18.47
C LEU A 60 -1.07 -40.85 19.24
N SER A 61 -0.53 -41.17 20.43
CA SER A 61 0.20 -40.19 21.26
C SER A 61 1.50 -39.74 20.61
N SER A 62 2.13 -40.57 19.80
CA SER A 62 3.37 -40.21 19.09
C SER A 62 3.15 -39.20 17.95
N VAL A 63 1.93 -39.08 17.44
CA VAL A 63 1.57 -38.25 16.30
C VAL A 63 0.76 -37.02 16.73
N SER A 64 -0.02 -37.13 17.81
CA SER A 64 -0.97 -36.12 18.26
C SER A 64 -0.73 -35.72 19.71
N ASP A 65 -0.45 -34.45 19.97
CA ASP A 65 -0.32 -33.92 21.32
C ASP A 65 -1.64 -33.99 22.10
N TYR A 66 -2.77 -33.92 21.42
CA TYR A 66 -4.09 -34.13 22.01
C TYR A 66 -4.24 -35.53 22.59
N PHE A 67 -3.91 -36.57 21.81
CA PHE A 67 -3.93 -37.95 22.29
C PHE A 67 -2.84 -38.21 23.34
N ALA A 68 -1.67 -37.61 23.18
CA ALA A 68 -0.62 -37.70 24.20
C ALA A 68 -1.13 -37.17 25.55
N ALA A 69 -1.75 -36.00 25.57
CA ALA A 69 -2.32 -35.43 26.78
C ALA A 69 -3.46 -36.28 27.35
N MET A 70 -4.32 -36.83 26.49
CA MET A 70 -5.44 -37.69 26.90
C MET A 70 -4.98 -38.99 27.57
N PHE A 71 -3.96 -39.63 27.00
CA PHE A 71 -3.54 -40.98 27.43
C PHE A 71 -2.43 -41.00 28.49
N THR A 72 -1.68 -39.91 28.67
CA THR A 72 -0.59 -39.81 29.66
C THR A 72 -0.99 -39.15 30.97
N ASN A 73 -2.16 -38.48 31.02
CA ASN A 73 -2.69 -37.87 32.22
C ASN A 73 -3.67 -38.80 32.94
N ASP A 74 -3.96 -38.53 34.23
CA ASP A 74 -4.94 -39.28 35.03
C ASP A 74 -6.39 -38.99 34.67
N LEU A 75 -6.68 -38.94 33.37
CA LEU A 75 -8.04 -38.75 32.85
C LEU A 75 -8.77 -40.11 32.77
N LEU A 76 -10.11 -40.07 32.82
CA LEU A 76 -10.94 -41.25 32.69
C LEU A 76 -10.67 -41.99 31.36
N GLU A 77 -10.48 -41.24 30.30
CA GLU A 77 -10.21 -41.74 28.94
C GLU A 77 -8.89 -42.54 28.85
N ALA A 78 -7.93 -42.24 29.71
CA ALA A 78 -6.67 -43.00 29.77
C ALA A 78 -6.86 -44.46 30.20
N LYS A 79 -7.97 -44.76 30.90
CA LYS A 79 -8.26 -46.10 31.45
C LYS A 79 -9.41 -46.81 30.73
N GLN A 80 -10.15 -46.11 29.85
CA GLN A 80 -11.29 -46.68 29.13
C GLN A 80 -10.84 -47.42 27.87
N GLU A 81 -11.44 -48.57 27.61
CA GLU A 81 -11.21 -49.34 26.39
C GLU A 81 -11.79 -48.62 25.15
N GLU A 82 -12.91 -47.90 25.32
CA GLU A 82 -13.56 -47.12 24.27
C GLU A 82 -13.57 -45.64 24.63
N VAL A 83 -13.09 -44.82 23.71
CA VAL A 83 -13.10 -43.35 23.83
C VAL A 83 -14.05 -42.77 22.78
N ARG A 84 -15.08 -42.06 23.23
CA ARG A 84 -16.02 -41.38 22.38
C ARG A 84 -15.44 -40.02 21.94
N MET A 85 -15.38 -39.84 20.63
CA MET A 85 -14.91 -38.59 20.01
C MET A 85 -16.13 -37.81 19.53
N GLU A 86 -16.51 -36.81 20.32
CA GLU A 86 -17.66 -35.96 19.96
C GLU A 86 -17.22 -34.76 19.11
N GLY A 87 -18.11 -34.33 18.18
CA GLY A 87 -17.88 -33.16 17.33
C GLY A 87 -16.88 -33.40 16.20
N ILE A 88 -16.53 -34.63 15.91
CA ILE A 88 -15.60 -34.99 14.84
C ILE A 88 -16.33 -35.81 13.75
N ASP A 89 -16.03 -35.51 12.48
CA ASP A 89 -16.54 -36.34 11.39
C ASP A 89 -15.92 -37.75 11.43
N PRO A 90 -16.74 -38.83 11.43
CA PRO A 90 -16.23 -40.20 11.55
C PRO A 90 -15.24 -40.59 10.46
N ASN A 91 -15.47 -40.17 9.21
CA ASN A 91 -14.60 -40.49 8.09
C ASN A 91 -13.28 -39.70 8.17
N ALA A 92 -13.35 -38.42 8.61
CA ALA A 92 -12.17 -37.63 8.85
C ALA A 92 -11.30 -38.25 9.96
N LEU A 93 -11.90 -38.64 11.08
CA LEU A 93 -11.18 -39.33 12.16
C LEU A 93 -10.50 -40.60 11.68
N ASN A 94 -11.21 -41.45 10.92
CA ASN A 94 -10.66 -42.67 10.35
C ASN A 94 -9.45 -42.37 9.43
N SER A 95 -9.56 -41.37 8.58
CA SER A 95 -8.46 -40.93 7.69
C SER A 95 -7.25 -40.45 8.48
N LEU A 96 -7.44 -39.75 9.57
CA LEU A 96 -6.35 -39.24 10.42
C LEU A 96 -5.70 -40.36 11.25
N VAL A 97 -6.48 -41.39 11.70
CA VAL A 97 -5.92 -42.58 12.33
C VAL A 97 -5.08 -43.36 11.32
N GLN A 98 -5.56 -43.56 10.10
CA GLN A 98 -4.76 -44.17 9.02
C GLN A 98 -3.48 -43.37 8.74
N TYR A 99 -3.57 -42.06 8.71
CA TYR A 99 -2.40 -41.19 8.57
C TYR A 99 -1.37 -41.41 9.68
N ALA A 100 -1.81 -41.61 10.92
CA ALA A 100 -0.91 -41.85 12.05
C ALA A 100 -0.01 -43.09 11.83
N TYR A 101 -0.50 -44.11 11.11
CA TYR A 101 0.25 -45.32 10.80
C TYR A 101 0.99 -45.30 9.47
N THR A 102 0.51 -44.53 8.50
CA THR A 102 1.03 -44.57 7.12
C THR A 102 1.82 -43.32 6.72
N GLY A 103 1.57 -42.21 7.39
CA GLY A 103 2.08 -40.90 6.95
C GLY A 103 1.46 -40.41 5.64
N VAL A 104 0.41 -41.06 5.14
CA VAL A 104 -0.26 -40.73 3.88
C VAL A 104 -1.66 -40.19 4.13
N LEU A 105 -1.98 -39.05 3.54
CA LEU A 105 -3.29 -38.42 3.62
C LEU A 105 -3.77 -38.03 2.23
N GLN A 106 -4.99 -38.44 1.87
CA GLN A 106 -5.61 -38.05 0.64
C GLN A 106 -6.46 -36.80 0.85
N LEU A 107 -6.16 -35.72 0.09
CA LEU A 107 -6.90 -34.47 0.13
C LEU A 107 -7.87 -34.38 -1.05
N LYS A 108 -9.15 -34.17 -0.75
CA LYS A 108 -10.22 -33.96 -1.74
C LYS A 108 -11.02 -32.73 -1.38
N LYS A 109 -11.59 -32.07 -2.39
CA LYS A 109 -12.38 -30.84 -2.20
C LYS A 109 -13.58 -31.01 -1.25
N ASP A 110 -14.24 -32.16 -1.32
CA ASP A 110 -15.42 -32.48 -0.54
C ASP A 110 -15.14 -32.94 0.90
N THR A 111 -13.92 -33.34 1.21
CA THR A 111 -13.56 -33.88 2.53
C THR A 111 -12.53 -33.04 3.31
N VAL A 112 -11.84 -32.13 2.66
CA VAL A 112 -10.71 -31.40 3.26
C VAL A 112 -11.15 -30.50 4.44
N GLU A 113 -12.34 -29.94 4.41
CA GLU A 113 -12.86 -29.09 5.51
C GLU A 113 -13.05 -29.91 6.78
N ASN A 114 -13.66 -31.10 6.67
CA ASN A 114 -13.82 -32.02 7.78
C ASN A 114 -12.47 -32.54 8.30
N LEU A 115 -11.52 -32.79 7.39
CA LEU A 115 -10.15 -33.17 7.76
C LEU A 115 -9.45 -32.06 8.54
N LEU A 116 -9.56 -30.82 8.09
CA LEU A 116 -8.95 -29.71 8.77
C LEU A 116 -9.57 -29.48 10.16
N ALA A 117 -10.88 -29.55 10.27
CA ALA A 117 -11.58 -29.43 11.56
C ALA A 117 -11.14 -30.52 12.53
N ALA A 118 -11.06 -31.77 12.09
CA ALA A 118 -10.59 -32.88 12.87
C ALA A 118 -9.11 -32.72 13.26
N ALA A 119 -8.26 -32.31 12.34
CA ALA A 119 -6.84 -32.07 12.58
C ALA A 119 -6.60 -30.95 13.60
N CYS A 120 -7.41 -29.89 13.58
CA CYS A 120 -7.34 -28.81 14.57
C CYS A 120 -7.72 -29.33 15.97
N LEU A 121 -8.77 -30.13 16.08
CA LEU A 121 -9.16 -30.74 17.35
C LEU A 121 -8.09 -31.70 17.89
N LEU A 122 -7.49 -32.52 17.04
CA LEU A 122 -6.45 -33.47 17.40
C LEU A 122 -5.04 -32.88 17.44
N GLN A 123 -4.87 -31.60 17.18
CA GLN A 123 -3.59 -30.89 17.20
C GLN A 123 -2.52 -31.51 16.28
N LEU A 124 -2.93 -31.91 15.09
CA LEU A 124 -2.05 -32.46 14.05
C LEU A 124 -1.48 -31.35 13.18
N THR A 125 -0.42 -30.68 13.62
CA THR A 125 0.14 -29.47 13.00
C THR A 125 0.49 -29.63 11.53
N GLN A 126 1.10 -30.73 11.13
CA GLN A 126 1.44 -30.98 9.72
C GLN A 126 0.19 -31.15 8.84
N VAL A 127 -0.83 -31.84 9.36
CA VAL A 127 -2.10 -32.00 8.64
C VAL A 127 -2.85 -30.69 8.52
N ILE A 128 -2.86 -29.89 9.59
CA ILE A 128 -3.44 -28.52 9.56
C ILE A 128 -2.79 -27.70 8.46
N GLU A 129 -1.47 -27.72 8.36
CA GLU A 129 -0.73 -26.97 7.34
C GLU A 129 -1.06 -27.44 5.92
N VAL A 130 -1.06 -28.74 5.69
CA VAL A 130 -1.34 -29.33 4.36
C VAL A 130 -2.79 -29.08 3.94
N CYS A 131 -3.75 -29.25 4.83
CA CYS A 131 -5.17 -28.96 4.54
C CYS A 131 -5.41 -27.48 4.30
N SER A 132 -4.78 -26.61 5.09
CA SER A 132 -4.85 -25.16 4.91
C SER A 132 -4.30 -24.74 3.55
N ASN A 133 -3.14 -25.27 3.16
CA ASN A 133 -2.54 -24.99 1.86
C ASN A 133 -3.42 -25.47 0.69
N PHE A 134 -4.06 -26.62 0.85
CA PHE A 134 -5.00 -27.13 -0.15
C PHE A 134 -6.20 -26.20 -0.31
N LEU A 135 -6.82 -25.74 0.79
CA LEU A 135 -7.95 -24.82 0.78
C LEU A 135 -7.55 -23.45 0.21
N ILE A 136 -6.36 -22.95 0.57
CA ILE A 136 -5.82 -21.69 0.04
C ILE A 136 -5.73 -21.70 -1.49
N LYS A 137 -5.34 -22.81 -2.08
CA LYS A 137 -5.31 -22.97 -3.55
C LYS A 137 -6.70 -22.99 -4.20
N GLN A 138 -7.76 -23.22 -3.43
CA GLN A 138 -9.15 -23.23 -3.90
C GLN A 138 -9.85 -21.89 -3.70
N LEU A 139 -9.17 -20.85 -3.17
CA LEU A 139 -9.76 -19.54 -2.93
C LEU A 139 -10.29 -18.92 -4.22
N HIS A 140 -11.52 -18.47 -4.15
CA HIS A 140 -12.25 -17.80 -5.23
C HIS A 140 -13.17 -16.73 -4.63
N PRO A 141 -13.53 -15.66 -5.36
CA PRO A 141 -14.44 -14.64 -4.83
C PRO A 141 -15.78 -15.17 -4.30
N SER A 142 -16.24 -16.32 -4.82
CA SER A 142 -17.49 -16.96 -4.38
C SER A 142 -17.39 -17.79 -3.11
N ASN A 143 -16.20 -18.10 -2.61
CA ASN A 143 -16.00 -18.98 -1.45
C ASN A 143 -15.08 -18.41 -0.35
N CYS A 144 -14.42 -17.29 -0.61
CA CYS A 144 -13.40 -16.76 0.30
C CYS A 144 -13.96 -16.30 1.66
N LEU A 145 -15.19 -15.80 1.71
CA LEU A 145 -15.85 -15.41 2.95
C LEU A 145 -16.19 -16.61 3.81
N GLY A 146 -16.71 -17.68 3.21
CA GLY A 146 -16.95 -18.95 3.88
C GLY A 146 -15.67 -19.58 4.43
N MET A 147 -14.60 -19.57 3.64
CA MET A 147 -13.28 -20.06 4.10
C MET A 147 -12.70 -19.21 5.22
N ARG A 148 -12.87 -17.89 5.17
CA ARG A 148 -12.47 -16.99 6.25
C ARG A 148 -13.19 -17.31 7.55
N SER A 149 -14.51 -17.46 7.50
CA SER A 149 -15.32 -17.82 8.66
C SER A 149 -14.98 -19.22 9.20
N PHE A 150 -14.73 -20.17 8.32
CA PHE A 150 -14.30 -21.50 8.68
C PHE A 150 -12.93 -21.50 9.38
N GLY A 151 -11.95 -20.77 8.85
CA GLY A 151 -10.64 -20.61 9.46
C GLY A 151 -10.70 -19.96 10.84
N ASP A 152 -11.56 -18.98 11.03
CA ASP A 152 -11.80 -18.33 12.32
C ASP A 152 -12.43 -19.31 13.33
N ALA A 153 -13.47 -20.03 12.92
CA ALA A 153 -14.16 -21.02 13.77
C ALA A 153 -13.26 -22.18 14.20
N GLN A 154 -12.33 -22.62 13.34
CA GLN A 154 -11.39 -23.68 13.65
C GLN A 154 -10.11 -23.19 14.34
N GLY A 155 -9.94 -21.88 14.52
CA GLY A 155 -8.71 -21.31 15.08
C GLY A 155 -7.48 -21.46 14.16
N CYS A 156 -7.70 -21.69 12.86
CA CYS A 156 -6.64 -21.82 11.88
C CYS A 156 -6.22 -20.45 11.35
N ASN A 157 -5.28 -19.80 12.04
CA ASN A 157 -4.86 -18.43 11.74
C ASN A 157 -4.31 -18.27 10.33
N ARG A 158 -3.61 -19.28 9.80
CA ARG A 158 -3.06 -19.23 8.45
C ARG A 158 -4.17 -19.12 7.40
N LEU A 159 -5.18 -20.00 7.46
CA LEU A 159 -6.31 -19.95 6.53
C LEU A 159 -7.10 -18.67 6.70
N LEU A 160 -7.37 -18.26 7.94
CA LEU A 160 -8.07 -17.02 8.25
C LEU A 160 -7.36 -15.81 7.62
N ASN A 161 -6.06 -15.66 7.84
CA ASN A 161 -5.30 -14.52 7.37
C ASN A 161 -5.20 -14.48 5.84
N VAL A 162 -4.96 -15.62 5.21
CA VAL A 162 -4.87 -15.70 3.74
C VAL A 162 -6.23 -15.48 3.08
N ALA A 163 -7.30 -16.05 3.62
CA ALA A 163 -8.66 -15.84 3.12
C ALA A 163 -9.13 -14.39 3.33
N HIS A 164 -8.77 -13.78 4.46
CA HIS A 164 -9.05 -12.37 4.72
C HIS A 164 -8.31 -11.46 3.72
N LYS A 165 -7.01 -11.70 3.52
CA LYS A 165 -6.22 -10.95 2.54
C LYS A 165 -6.79 -11.10 1.13
N TYR A 166 -7.14 -12.32 0.74
CA TYR A 166 -7.77 -12.59 -0.56
C TYR A 166 -9.08 -11.81 -0.72
N THR A 167 -9.92 -11.78 0.32
CA THR A 167 -11.18 -11.02 0.34
C THR A 167 -10.92 -9.53 0.17
N MET A 168 -9.93 -8.97 0.87
CA MET A 168 -9.57 -7.56 0.75
C MET A 168 -9.04 -7.23 -0.64
N ASP A 169 -8.19 -8.09 -1.20
CA ASP A 169 -7.58 -7.88 -2.52
C ASP A 169 -8.61 -7.94 -3.67
N ASN A 170 -9.63 -8.79 -3.53
CA ASN A 170 -10.63 -9.06 -4.56
C ASN A 170 -12.03 -8.56 -4.19
N PHE A 171 -12.13 -7.58 -3.31
CA PHE A 171 -13.40 -7.14 -2.72
C PHE A 171 -14.46 -6.79 -3.76
N THR A 172 -14.09 -6.13 -4.86
CA THR A 172 -15.00 -5.77 -5.95
C THR A 172 -15.71 -6.99 -6.57
N GLU A 173 -15.00 -8.11 -6.68
CA GLU A 173 -15.58 -9.36 -7.17
C GLU A 173 -16.33 -10.12 -6.07
N VAL A 174 -15.87 -10.03 -4.84
CA VAL A 174 -16.49 -10.70 -3.68
C VAL A 174 -17.90 -10.18 -3.42
N ILE A 175 -18.13 -8.87 -3.49
CA ILE A 175 -19.43 -8.25 -3.23
C ILE A 175 -20.52 -8.63 -4.26
N LYS A 176 -20.13 -9.18 -5.41
CA LYS A 176 -21.06 -9.66 -6.43
C LYS A 176 -21.64 -11.05 -6.13
N ASN A 177 -21.11 -11.73 -5.13
CA ASN A 177 -21.46 -13.11 -4.80
C ASN A 177 -22.48 -13.21 -3.66
N GLN A 178 -23.25 -14.30 -3.67
CA GLN A 178 -24.28 -14.58 -2.69
C GLN A 178 -23.75 -14.63 -1.25
N GLU A 179 -22.55 -15.14 -1.04
CA GLU A 179 -21.92 -15.19 0.29
C GLU A 179 -21.89 -13.85 0.98
N PHE A 180 -21.55 -12.77 0.24
CA PHE A 180 -21.51 -11.42 0.80
C PHE A 180 -22.90 -10.98 1.29
N LEU A 181 -23.94 -11.23 0.50
CA LEU A 181 -25.31 -10.86 0.83
C LEU A 181 -25.88 -11.64 2.02
N LEU A 182 -25.33 -12.81 2.30
CA LEU A 182 -25.75 -13.67 3.42
C LEU A 182 -24.96 -13.42 4.72
N LEU A 183 -23.95 -12.55 4.72
CA LEU A 183 -23.18 -12.25 5.92
C LEU A 183 -24.04 -11.58 7.00
N PRO A 184 -23.83 -11.92 8.29
CA PRO A 184 -24.44 -11.18 9.38
C PRO A 184 -23.81 -9.79 9.56
N ALA A 185 -24.52 -8.89 10.23
CA ALA A 185 -24.09 -7.49 10.41
C ALA A 185 -22.71 -7.34 11.09
N ASN A 186 -22.39 -8.19 12.05
CA ASN A 186 -21.09 -8.17 12.72
C ASN A 186 -19.93 -8.51 11.78
N GLU A 187 -20.14 -9.42 10.83
CA GLU A 187 -19.13 -9.75 9.81
C GLU A 187 -18.98 -8.64 8.78
N ILE A 188 -20.08 -8.04 8.34
CA ILE A 188 -20.06 -6.85 7.47
C ILE A 188 -19.29 -5.70 8.16
N SER A 189 -19.50 -5.45 9.44
CA SER A 189 -18.78 -4.40 10.18
C SER A 189 -17.27 -4.64 10.21
N LYS A 190 -16.84 -5.87 10.41
CA LYS A 190 -15.41 -6.24 10.38
C LYS A 190 -14.77 -5.98 9.01
N LEU A 191 -15.51 -6.22 7.93
CA LEU A 191 -15.04 -5.92 6.58
C LEU A 191 -14.99 -4.41 6.33
N LEU A 192 -16.06 -3.68 6.62
CA LEU A 192 -16.18 -2.25 6.31
C LEU A 192 -15.22 -1.36 7.13
N CYS A 193 -14.81 -1.77 8.31
CA CYS A 193 -13.84 -1.00 9.12
C CYS A 193 -12.40 -1.07 8.59
N SER A 194 -12.09 -1.99 7.69
CA SER A 194 -10.72 -2.18 7.20
C SER A 194 -10.28 -1.08 6.22
N ASP A 195 -9.08 -0.56 6.42
CA ASP A 195 -8.41 0.36 5.49
C ASP A 195 -7.84 -0.35 4.26
N ASP A 196 -7.75 -1.68 4.28
CA ASP A 196 -7.08 -2.48 3.27
C ASP A 196 -7.99 -2.97 2.13
N ILE A 197 -9.27 -2.61 2.15
CA ILE A 197 -10.22 -2.98 1.08
C ILE A 197 -9.74 -2.42 -0.25
N ASN A 198 -9.58 -3.31 -1.24
CA ASN A 198 -9.17 -2.93 -2.58
C ASN A 198 -10.38 -2.56 -3.44
N VAL A 199 -10.67 -1.29 -3.50
CA VAL A 199 -11.77 -0.72 -4.30
C VAL A 199 -11.30 0.53 -5.02
N PRO A 200 -11.93 0.90 -6.16
CA PRO A 200 -11.57 2.12 -6.87
C PRO A 200 -11.93 3.39 -6.08
N ASP A 201 -13.05 3.36 -5.37
CA ASP A 201 -13.59 4.50 -4.64
C ASP A 201 -14.47 4.05 -3.46
N GLU A 202 -14.80 4.99 -2.59
CA GLU A 202 -15.68 4.74 -1.45
C GLU A 202 -17.13 4.51 -1.86
N GLU A 203 -17.55 5.00 -3.03
CA GLU A 203 -18.90 4.77 -3.56
C GLU A 203 -19.18 3.28 -3.77
N THR A 204 -18.18 2.52 -4.20
CA THR A 204 -18.28 1.06 -4.37
C THR A 204 -18.63 0.38 -3.05
N ILE A 205 -18.03 0.82 -1.95
CA ILE A 205 -18.31 0.26 -0.62
C ILE A 205 -19.71 0.66 -0.14
N LEU A 206 -20.11 1.91 -0.39
CA LEU A 206 -21.47 2.35 -0.08
C LEU A 206 -22.50 1.53 -0.84
N HIS A 207 -22.32 1.32 -2.14
CA HIS A 207 -23.22 0.50 -2.95
C HIS A 207 -23.28 -0.95 -2.45
N ALA A 208 -22.16 -1.53 -2.04
CA ALA A 208 -22.11 -2.85 -1.44
C ALA A 208 -22.95 -2.92 -0.15
N LEU A 209 -22.82 -1.94 0.72
CA LEU A 209 -23.64 -1.85 1.93
C LEU A 209 -25.14 -1.72 1.61
N MET A 210 -25.48 -0.87 0.64
CA MET A 210 -26.88 -0.67 0.25
C MET A 210 -27.48 -1.94 -0.37
N GLN A 211 -26.74 -2.70 -1.16
CA GLN A 211 -27.16 -4.00 -1.69
C GLN A 211 -27.38 -5.02 -0.57
N TRP A 212 -26.48 -5.05 0.42
CA TRP A 212 -26.61 -5.94 1.57
C TRP A 212 -27.86 -5.62 2.41
N VAL A 213 -28.11 -4.35 2.69
CA VAL A 213 -29.34 -3.90 3.39
C VAL A 213 -30.59 -4.22 2.55
N GLY A 214 -30.53 -3.95 1.24
CA GLY A 214 -31.64 -4.20 0.32
C GLY A 214 -32.01 -5.68 0.16
N HIS A 215 -31.09 -6.60 0.44
CA HIS A 215 -31.35 -8.04 0.39
C HIS A 215 -32.37 -8.50 1.44
N ASP A 216 -32.37 -7.88 2.62
CA ASP A 216 -33.33 -8.11 3.69
C ASP A 216 -33.57 -6.81 4.48
N THR A 217 -34.32 -5.89 3.90
CA THR A 217 -34.55 -4.56 4.47
C THR A 217 -35.21 -4.60 5.83
N GLN A 218 -36.11 -5.56 6.06
CA GLN A 218 -36.89 -5.61 7.32
C GLN A 218 -36.01 -5.85 8.54
N THR A 219 -35.03 -6.75 8.44
CA THR A 219 -34.15 -7.09 9.57
C THR A 219 -32.87 -6.26 9.60
N ARG A 220 -32.39 -5.75 8.47
CA ARG A 220 -31.08 -5.10 8.35
C ARG A 220 -31.12 -3.59 8.46
N GLN A 221 -32.28 -2.97 8.30
CA GLN A 221 -32.38 -1.51 8.41
C GLN A 221 -32.01 -0.98 9.80
N GLN A 222 -32.21 -1.76 10.83
CA GLN A 222 -31.78 -1.41 12.20
C GLN A 222 -30.25 -1.30 12.34
N ASP A 223 -29.50 -2.03 11.54
CA ASP A 223 -28.03 -2.04 11.56
C ASP A 223 -27.43 -0.96 10.64
N LEU A 224 -28.23 -0.33 9.81
CA LEU A 224 -27.77 0.62 8.78
C LEU A 224 -26.97 1.78 9.38
N ALA A 225 -27.46 2.39 10.46
CA ALA A 225 -26.77 3.53 11.08
C ALA A 225 -25.39 3.17 11.62
N MET A 226 -25.25 2.02 12.25
CA MET A 226 -23.97 1.52 12.75
C MET A 226 -23.03 1.22 11.59
N LEU A 227 -23.49 0.51 10.55
CA LEU A 227 -22.67 0.14 9.41
C LEU A 227 -22.28 1.36 8.55
N LEU A 228 -23.18 2.33 8.42
CA LEU A 228 -22.91 3.58 7.73
C LEU A 228 -21.79 4.39 8.38
N SER A 229 -21.61 4.26 9.70
CA SER A 229 -20.53 4.92 10.43
C SER A 229 -19.13 4.45 9.98
N TYR A 230 -18.99 3.29 9.35
CA TYR A 230 -17.74 2.79 8.79
C TYR A 230 -17.49 3.27 7.36
N ILE A 231 -18.49 3.81 6.69
CA ILE A 231 -18.35 4.41 5.36
C ILE A 231 -17.73 5.79 5.50
N ARG A 232 -16.77 6.10 4.63
CA ARG A 232 -16.04 7.37 4.62
C ARG A 232 -16.87 8.45 3.91
N LEU A 233 -18.06 8.76 4.45
CA LEU A 233 -19.03 9.68 3.84
C LEU A 233 -18.46 11.05 3.47
N PRO A 234 -17.58 11.67 4.28
CA PRO A 234 -16.94 12.94 3.91
C PRO A 234 -16.11 12.88 2.63
N LEU A 235 -15.72 11.69 2.16
CA LEU A 235 -14.93 11.48 0.95
C LEU A 235 -15.79 11.17 -0.28
N LEU A 236 -17.11 11.06 -0.12
CA LEU A 236 -18.05 10.89 -1.22
C LEU A 236 -18.32 12.22 -1.92
N ARG A 237 -18.73 12.14 -3.18
CA ARG A 237 -19.12 13.33 -3.95
C ARG A 237 -20.33 14.03 -3.32
N PRO A 238 -20.37 15.37 -3.31
CA PRO A 238 -21.50 16.13 -2.74
C PRO A 238 -22.86 15.76 -3.37
N GLN A 239 -22.88 15.50 -4.67
CA GLN A 239 -24.11 15.08 -5.37
C GLN A 239 -24.68 13.77 -4.81
N LEU A 240 -23.81 12.78 -4.59
CA LEU A 240 -24.22 11.52 -4.00
C LEU A 240 -24.74 11.67 -2.57
N LEU A 241 -24.10 12.53 -1.77
CA LEU A 241 -24.58 12.84 -0.43
C LEU A 241 -25.97 13.47 -0.43
N ALA A 242 -26.24 14.37 -1.37
CA ALA A 242 -27.56 14.96 -1.54
C ALA A 242 -28.61 13.92 -1.95
N ASP A 243 -28.27 12.98 -2.84
CA ASP A 243 -29.15 11.89 -3.23
C ASP A 243 -29.48 10.97 -2.06
N LEU A 244 -28.49 10.67 -1.22
CA LEU A 244 -28.66 9.87 -0.02
C LEU A 244 -29.58 10.54 1.00
N GLU A 245 -29.47 11.85 1.19
CA GLU A 245 -30.33 12.62 2.10
C GLU A 245 -31.82 12.47 1.73
N ASN A 246 -32.13 12.42 0.45
CA ASN A 246 -33.48 12.25 -0.08
C ASN A 246 -33.95 10.80 -0.13
N SER A 247 -33.10 9.83 0.14
CA SER A 247 -33.44 8.42 0.13
C SER A 247 -34.35 8.04 1.32
N SER A 248 -35.38 7.26 1.06
CA SER A 248 -36.30 6.75 2.08
C SER A 248 -35.61 5.91 3.17
N MET A 249 -34.47 5.33 2.89
CA MET A 249 -33.70 4.52 3.84
C MET A 249 -33.03 5.36 4.93
N PHE A 250 -32.75 6.63 4.64
CA PHE A 250 -32.07 7.57 5.56
C PHE A 250 -33.04 8.56 6.21
N THR A 251 -34.19 8.83 5.57
CA THR A 251 -35.23 9.68 6.15
C THR A 251 -35.84 9.02 7.37
N GLY A 252 -35.90 9.73 8.49
CA GLY A 252 -36.41 9.20 9.77
C GLY A 252 -35.38 8.54 10.67
N ASN A 253 -34.16 8.33 10.22
CA ASN A 253 -33.05 7.85 11.07
C ASN A 253 -32.12 9.03 11.42
N LEU A 254 -32.24 9.50 12.66
CA LEU A 254 -31.49 10.66 13.14
C LEU A 254 -29.97 10.45 13.08
N THR A 255 -29.50 9.24 13.35
CA THR A 255 -28.06 8.92 13.34
C THR A 255 -27.51 8.96 11.90
N CYS A 256 -28.23 8.40 10.94
CA CYS A 256 -27.87 8.49 9.53
C CYS A 256 -27.83 9.94 9.05
N GLN A 257 -28.84 10.75 9.43
CA GLN A 257 -28.88 12.16 9.06
C GLN A 257 -27.72 12.96 9.67
N LYS A 258 -27.30 12.68 10.91
CA LYS A 258 -26.13 13.29 11.53
C LYS A 258 -24.84 12.96 10.77
N LEU A 259 -24.66 11.72 10.34
CA LEU A 259 -23.50 11.30 9.57
C LEU A 259 -23.46 11.97 8.18
N LEU A 260 -24.60 12.09 7.50
CA LEU A 260 -24.69 12.81 6.24
C LEU A 260 -24.41 14.31 6.41
N MET A 261 -24.92 14.92 7.48
CA MET A 261 -24.65 16.32 7.78
C MET A 261 -23.17 16.58 8.11
N GLU A 262 -22.51 15.69 8.81
CA GLU A 262 -21.06 15.73 9.05
C GLU A 262 -20.30 15.75 7.71
N ALA A 263 -20.65 14.84 6.81
CA ALA A 263 -20.05 14.75 5.48
C ALA A 263 -20.28 16.00 4.64
N MET A 264 -21.49 16.56 4.65
CA MET A 264 -21.82 17.81 3.94
C MET A 264 -21.05 18.99 4.49
N LYS A 265 -20.96 19.14 5.82
CA LYS A 265 -20.16 20.19 6.45
C LYS A 265 -18.68 20.13 6.07
N TYR A 266 -18.13 18.92 5.94
CA TYR A 266 -16.75 18.72 5.50
C TYR A 266 -16.51 19.28 4.09
N HIS A 267 -17.50 19.18 3.19
CA HIS A 267 -17.44 19.79 1.85
C HIS A 267 -17.68 21.29 1.86
N LEU A 268 -18.64 21.77 2.64
CA LEU A 268 -19.04 23.17 2.67
C LEU A 268 -18.02 24.09 3.37
N LEU A 269 -17.24 23.54 4.30
CA LEU A 269 -16.32 24.29 5.16
C LEU A 269 -14.87 23.77 5.02
N PRO A 270 -14.24 23.93 3.83
CA PRO A 270 -12.88 23.44 3.61
C PRO A 270 -11.87 23.96 4.63
N GLU A 271 -12.03 25.18 5.10
CA GLU A 271 -11.17 25.82 6.08
C GLU A 271 -11.24 25.20 7.48
N ARG A 272 -12.31 24.48 7.78
CA ARG A 272 -12.50 23.79 9.06
C ARG A 272 -12.11 22.32 9.03
N ARG A 273 -11.72 21.78 7.88
CA ARG A 273 -11.33 20.37 7.74
C ARG A 273 -10.28 19.92 8.76
N PRO A 274 -9.25 20.71 9.10
CA PRO A 274 -8.30 20.31 10.15
C PRO A 274 -8.95 20.03 11.52
N LEU A 275 -10.07 20.68 11.83
CA LEU A 275 -10.84 20.51 13.06
C LEU A 275 -11.89 19.39 12.96
N MET A 276 -12.18 18.92 11.76
CA MET A 276 -13.20 17.91 11.46
C MET A 276 -12.62 16.51 11.23
N GLN A 277 -11.39 16.26 11.66
CA GLN A 277 -10.72 14.98 11.45
C GLN A 277 -11.39 13.87 12.28
N SER A 278 -11.73 12.78 11.63
CA SER A 278 -12.34 11.59 12.23
C SER A 278 -11.86 10.35 11.47
N PRO A 279 -12.14 9.13 11.96
CA PRO A 279 -11.85 7.92 11.18
C PRO A 279 -12.51 7.92 9.79
N ARG A 280 -13.62 8.65 9.61
CA ARG A 280 -14.34 8.76 8.33
C ARG A 280 -13.71 9.74 7.36
N THR A 281 -12.86 10.64 7.79
CA THR A 281 -12.13 11.56 6.90
C THR A 281 -10.81 10.99 6.39
N LYS A 282 -10.36 9.85 6.95
CA LYS A 282 -9.17 9.15 6.50
C LYS A 282 -9.51 8.26 5.30
N PRO A 283 -8.87 8.45 4.14
CA PRO A 283 -9.16 7.61 2.97
C PRO A 283 -8.61 6.19 3.15
N ARG A 284 -9.24 5.24 2.48
CA ARG A 284 -8.73 3.86 2.42
C ARG A 284 -7.50 3.81 1.52
N LYS A 285 -6.61 2.87 1.79
CA LYS A 285 -5.31 2.79 1.11
C LYS A 285 -5.43 2.66 -0.42
N SER A 286 -6.44 1.97 -0.91
CA SER A 286 -6.65 1.75 -2.36
C SER A 286 -7.24 2.95 -3.09
N THR A 287 -7.96 3.83 -2.38
CA THR A 287 -8.72 4.92 -3.00
C THR A 287 -7.91 6.18 -3.28
N VAL A 288 -6.70 6.25 -2.77
CA VAL A 288 -5.83 7.44 -2.87
C VAL A 288 -4.97 7.48 -4.12
N GLY A 289 -4.92 6.39 -4.89
CA GLY A 289 -4.00 6.26 -6.02
C GLY A 289 -2.62 5.78 -5.59
N ALA A 290 -1.64 5.99 -6.47
CA ALA A 290 -0.26 5.59 -6.25
C ALA A 290 0.72 6.71 -6.57
N LEU A 291 1.88 6.73 -5.88
CA LEU A 291 2.98 7.61 -6.22
C LEU A 291 3.77 7.03 -7.39
N TYR A 292 4.14 7.90 -8.33
CA TYR A 292 5.05 7.60 -9.42
C TYR A 292 6.27 8.49 -9.30
N ALA A 293 7.45 7.88 -9.15
CA ALA A 293 8.74 8.56 -9.14
C ALA A 293 9.44 8.35 -10.48
N LEU A 294 9.71 9.46 -11.19
CA LEU A 294 10.29 9.43 -12.53
C LEU A 294 11.68 10.05 -12.53
N GLY A 295 12.62 9.31 -13.09
CA GLY A 295 13.93 9.82 -13.43
C GLY A 295 14.74 10.38 -12.26
N GLY A 296 15.49 11.43 -12.54
CA GLY A 296 16.37 12.12 -11.61
C GLY A 296 17.84 11.71 -11.73
N MET A 297 18.70 12.38 -10.96
CA MET A 297 20.14 12.11 -10.88
C MET A 297 20.38 10.97 -9.88
N ASP A 298 21.13 9.97 -10.30
CA ASP A 298 21.61 8.88 -9.46
C ASP A 298 23.14 8.77 -9.53
N ALA A 299 23.69 7.76 -8.87
CA ALA A 299 25.13 7.50 -8.87
C ALA A 299 25.70 7.20 -10.29
N MET A 300 24.84 6.80 -11.23
CA MET A 300 25.18 6.50 -12.63
C MET A 300 24.91 7.68 -13.58
N LYS A 301 24.76 8.89 -13.07
CA LYS A 301 24.56 10.15 -13.79
C LYS A 301 23.20 10.27 -14.50
N GLY A 302 22.18 9.72 -13.95
CA GLY A 302 20.80 9.87 -14.39
C GLY A 302 20.09 8.54 -14.59
N THR A 303 19.00 8.34 -13.85
CA THR A 303 18.12 7.18 -14.00
C THR A 303 16.99 7.46 -14.98
N THR A 304 16.59 6.45 -15.71
CA THR A 304 15.43 6.48 -16.60
C THR A 304 14.23 5.73 -16.03
N THR A 305 14.37 5.13 -14.86
CA THR A 305 13.36 4.27 -14.25
C THR A 305 12.15 5.05 -13.76
N ILE A 306 10.98 4.43 -13.88
CA ILE A 306 9.73 4.87 -13.26
C ILE A 306 9.37 3.84 -12.19
N GLU A 307 9.27 4.28 -10.95
CA GLU A 307 8.88 3.44 -9.82
C GLU A 307 7.51 3.87 -9.30
N LYS A 308 6.69 2.89 -8.94
CA LYS A 308 5.34 3.07 -8.41
C LYS A 308 5.27 2.60 -6.97
N TYR A 309 4.72 3.44 -6.10
CA TYR A 309 4.42 3.11 -4.71
C TYR A 309 2.91 3.06 -4.46
N ASP A 310 2.46 1.97 -3.86
CA ASP A 310 1.08 1.75 -3.46
C ASP A 310 1.03 1.55 -1.94
N LEU A 311 0.12 2.27 -1.25
CA LEU A 311 -0.05 2.16 0.20
C LEU A 311 -0.47 0.75 0.65
N ARG A 312 -1.27 0.04 -0.15
CA ARG A 312 -1.72 -1.31 0.20
C ARG A 312 -0.58 -2.32 0.21
N THR A 313 0.24 -2.30 -0.83
CA THR A 313 1.36 -3.24 -0.97
C THR A 313 2.59 -2.79 -0.20
N ASN A 314 2.64 -1.49 0.14
CA ASN A 314 3.74 -0.85 0.88
C ASN A 314 5.12 -1.18 0.29
N ASN A 315 5.23 -1.12 -1.02
CA ASN A 315 6.49 -1.30 -1.73
C ASN A 315 6.58 -0.46 -2.99
N TRP A 316 7.82 -0.25 -3.45
CA TRP A 316 8.12 0.39 -4.73
C TRP A 316 8.38 -0.67 -5.79
N LEU A 317 7.69 -0.55 -6.93
CA LEU A 317 7.83 -1.44 -8.08
C LEU A 317 8.31 -0.67 -9.30
N HIS A 318 9.22 -1.26 -10.05
CA HIS A 318 9.60 -0.75 -11.37
C HIS A 318 8.45 -1.00 -12.35
N VAL A 319 7.90 0.07 -12.93
CA VAL A 319 6.73 0.01 -13.82
C VAL A 319 6.98 0.51 -15.23
N GLY A 320 8.13 1.10 -15.49
CA GLY A 320 8.46 1.60 -16.81
C GLY A 320 9.80 2.30 -16.87
N THR A 321 10.15 2.75 -18.05
CA THR A 321 11.37 3.51 -18.35
C THR A 321 11.03 4.72 -19.19
N MET A 322 11.71 5.84 -18.95
CA MET A 322 11.63 7.03 -19.79
C MET A 322 12.37 6.80 -21.12
N ASN A 323 11.97 7.53 -22.16
CA ASN A 323 12.58 7.46 -23.51
C ASN A 323 13.97 8.11 -23.60
N GLY A 324 14.71 8.13 -22.54
CA GLY A 324 16.04 8.71 -22.46
C GLY A 324 16.25 9.43 -21.14
N ARG A 325 17.51 9.75 -20.85
CA ARG A 325 17.86 10.47 -19.63
C ARG A 325 17.41 11.93 -19.73
N ARG A 326 16.60 12.33 -18.78
CA ARG A 326 16.25 13.75 -18.57
C ARG A 326 16.56 14.13 -17.13
N LEU A 327 17.10 15.34 -16.98
CA LEU A 327 17.34 15.96 -15.68
C LEU A 327 16.62 17.31 -15.62
N GLN A 328 16.23 17.70 -14.42
CA GLN A 328 15.60 19.01 -14.17
C GLN A 328 14.37 19.27 -15.04
N PHE A 329 13.57 18.24 -15.24
CA PHE A 329 12.29 18.29 -15.96
C PHE A 329 11.13 18.47 -15.00
N GLY A 330 9.94 18.77 -15.52
CA GLY A 330 8.70 18.79 -14.77
C GLY A 330 7.76 17.67 -15.19
N VAL A 331 6.88 17.28 -14.29
CA VAL A 331 5.81 16.30 -14.56
C VAL A 331 4.48 16.83 -14.06
N ALA A 332 3.44 16.60 -14.84
CA ALA A 332 2.06 16.83 -14.45
C ALA A 332 1.18 15.67 -14.88
N VAL A 333 0.04 15.50 -14.24
CA VAL A 333 -0.94 14.47 -14.53
C VAL A 333 -2.19 15.10 -15.13
N ILE A 334 -2.54 14.68 -16.35
CA ILE A 334 -3.80 15.04 -17.02
C ILE A 334 -4.48 13.76 -17.49
N ASN A 335 -5.74 13.55 -17.14
CA ASN A 335 -6.51 12.37 -17.54
C ASN A 335 -5.78 11.05 -17.29
N LYS A 336 -5.20 10.90 -16.10
CA LYS A 336 -4.46 9.70 -15.66
C LYS A 336 -3.20 9.39 -16.48
N LYS A 337 -2.68 10.36 -17.23
CA LYS A 337 -1.45 10.27 -18.00
C LYS A 337 -0.39 11.21 -17.45
N LEU A 338 0.87 10.79 -17.53
CA LEU A 338 2.01 11.56 -17.07
C LEU A 338 2.60 12.37 -18.22
N TYR A 339 2.62 13.69 -18.09
CA TYR A 339 3.27 14.60 -19.04
C TYR A 339 4.64 14.98 -18.50
N VAL A 340 5.68 14.56 -19.21
CA VAL A 340 7.08 14.88 -18.91
C VAL A 340 7.50 16.07 -19.77
N VAL A 341 7.82 17.19 -19.12
CA VAL A 341 7.97 18.48 -19.76
C VAL A 341 9.40 19.00 -19.61
N GLY A 342 10.03 19.32 -20.71
CA GLY A 342 11.34 19.98 -20.75
C GLY A 342 12.45 19.18 -20.09
N GLY A 343 13.30 19.91 -19.36
CA GLY A 343 14.50 19.37 -18.75
C GLY A 343 15.72 19.48 -19.65
N ARG A 344 16.75 18.71 -19.34
CA ARG A 344 17.97 18.63 -20.16
C ARG A 344 18.41 17.18 -20.32
N ASP A 345 18.94 16.88 -21.47
CA ASP A 345 19.69 15.68 -21.68
C ASP A 345 21.21 15.93 -21.45
N ARG A 346 22.03 15.01 -21.88
CA ARG A 346 23.48 15.11 -21.72
C ARG A 346 24.09 16.32 -22.45
N PHE A 347 23.45 16.83 -23.51
CA PHE A 347 24.04 17.79 -24.44
C PHE A 347 23.32 19.14 -24.45
N LYS A 348 22.03 19.16 -24.25
CA LYS A 348 21.20 20.37 -24.45
C LYS A 348 20.00 20.46 -23.53
N THR A 349 19.48 21.67 -23.38
CA THR A 349 18.17 21.94 -22.78
C THR A 349 17.06 21.58 -23.76
N LEU A 350 15.98 21.01 -23.27
CA LEU A 350 14.88 20.47 -24.05
C LEU A 350 13.63 21.34 -23.98
N ASN A 351 12.89 21.40 -25.09
CA ASN A 351 11.53 21.92 -25.14
C ASN A 351 10.48 20.82 -25.35
N THR A 352 10.93 19.57 -25.43
CA THR A 352 10.09 18.40 -25.75
C THR A 352 9.18 18.01 -24.61
N VAL A 353 8.02 17.50 -24.95
CA VAL A 353 7.01 17.01 -24.04
C VAL A 353 6.63 15.58 -24.46
N ASP A 354 6.75 14.64 -23.53
CA ASP A 354 6.35 13.26 -23.72
C ASP A 354 5.23 12.89 -22.76
N CYS A 355 4.27 12.11 -23.23
CA CYS A 355 3.15 11.63 -22.47
C CYS A 355 3.24 10.13 -22.25
N PHE A 356 3.21 9.71 -21.00
CA PHE A 356 3.21 8.30 -20.61
C PHE A 356 1.84 7.88 -20.10
N ASN A 357 1.30 6.81 -20.68
CA ASN A 357 0.08 6.18 -20.17
C ASN A 357 0.47 4.99 -19.27
N PRO A 358 0.34 5.09 -17.95
CA PRO A 358 0.78 4.04 -17.04
C PRO A 358 -0.10 2.78 -17.10
N ALA A 359 -1.33 2.86 -17.58
CA ALA A 359 -2.24 1.72 -17.71
C ALA A 359 -1.77 0.74 -18.80
N ILE A 360 -1.30 1.26 -19.93
CA ILE A 360 -0.85 0.46 -21.09
C ILE A 360 0.66 0.54 -21.32
N LYS A 361 1.37 1.34 -20.51
CA LYS A 361 2.84 1.52 -20.54
C LYS A 361 3.35 2.01 -21.90
N VAL A 362 2.63 2.90 -22.55
CA VAL A 362 2.96 3.47 -23.87
C VAL A 362 3.32 4.94 -23.74
N TRP A 363 4.38 5.35 -24.46
CA TRP A 363 4.80 6.73 -24.62
C TRP A 363 4.25 7.35 -25.91
N MET A 364 3.87 8.62 -25.83
CA MET A 364 3.42 9.41 -26.97
C MET A 364 4.15 10.76 -26.96
N VAL A 365 4.64 11.18 -28.12
CA VAL A 365 5.24 12.53 -28.29
C VAL A 365 4.13 13.56 -28.38
N MET A 366 4.25 14.61 -27.58
CA MET A 366 3.30 15.74 -27.58
C MET A 366 3.92 16.99 -28.21
N PRO A 367 3.13 17.99 -28.59
CA PRO A 367 3.64 19.25 -29.10
C PRO A 367 4.64 19.90 -28.13
N PRO A 368 5.80 20.36 -28.62
CA PRO A 368 6.83 20.95 -27.76
C PRO A 368 6.47 22.34 -27.29
N MET A 369 7.10 22.77 -26.17
CA MET A 369 7.05 24.16 -25.73
C MET A 369 7.72 25.10 -26.74
N SER A 370 7.38 26.38 -26.69
CA SER A 370 8.04 27.42 -27.48
C SER A 370 9.46 27.70 -27.00
N THR A 371 9.74 27.49 -25.71
CA THR A 371 11.04 27.75 -25.09
C THR A 371 11.63 26.47 -24.52
N HIS A 372 12.94 26.25 -24.72
CA HIS A 372 13.69 25.21 -24.05
C HIS A 372 13.82 25.55 -22.56
N ARG A 373 13.52 24.61 -21.68
CA ARG A 373 13.50 24.85 -20.23
C ARG A 373 14.01 23.65 -19.45
N HIS A 374 15.06 23.83 -18.67
CA HIS A 374 15.39 22.92 -17.57
C HIS A 374 15.32 23.65 -16.23
N GLY A 375 15.13 22.94 -15.14
CA GLY A 375 14.90 23.55 -13.85
C GLY A 375 13.58 24.33 -13.76
N LEU A 376 12.64 24.02 -14.65
CA LEU A 376 11.29 24.59 -14.64
C LEU A 376 10.44 23.96 -13.56
N GLY A 377 9.36 24.65 -13.19
CA GLY A 377 8.26 24.07 -12.43
C GLY A 377 7.05 23.84 -13.33
N VAL A 378 6.33 22.76 -13.09
CA VAL A 378 5.13 22.39 -13.83
C VAL A 378 3.98 22.15 -12.85
N ALA A 379 2.82 22.71 -13.14
CA ALA A 379 1.60 22.47 -12.36
C ALA A 379 0.36 22.61 -13.24
N ILE A 380 -0.73 22.05 -12.78
CA ILE A 380 -2.05 22.16 -13.41
C ILE A 380 -2.93 23.08 -12.58
N LEU A 381 -3.57 24.01 -13.24
CA LEU A 381 -4.52 24.92 -12.63
C LEU A 381 -5.77 25.05 -13.52
N GLU A 382 -6.92 24.64 -12.97
CA GLU A 382 -8.22 24.73 -13.63
C GLU A 382 -8.31 24.05 -15.01
N GLY A 383 -7.52 22.97 -15.20
CA GLY A 383 -7.44 22.21 -16.44
C GLY A 383 -6.13 22.37 -17.21
N PRO A 384 -5.72 23.59 -17.60
CA PRO A 384 -4.46 23.82 -18.30
C PRO A 384 -3.22 23.49 -17.46
N MET A 385 -2.15 23.07 -18.15
CA MET A 385 -0.82 22.86 -17.59
C MET A 385 0.06 24.08 -17.81
N TYR A 386 0.82 24.49 -16.79
CA TYR A 386 1.72 25.62 -16.83
C TYR A 386 3.16 25.18 -16.68
N ALA A 387 4.02 25.64 -17.58
CA ALA A 387 5.47 25.51 -17.49
C ALA A 387 6.05 26.87 -17.08
N VAL A 388 6.67 26.93 -15.92
CA VAL A 388 7.05 28.17 -15.25
C VAL A 388 8.55 28.27 -15.09
N GLY A 389 9.15 29.34 -15.61
CA GLY A 389 10.55 29.66 -15.41
C GLY A 389 11.52 28.63 -15.98
N GLY A 390 12.58 28.41 -15.23
CA GLY A 390 13.68 27.51 -15.62
C GLY A 390 14.87 28.26 -16.22
N HIS A 391 15.67 27.55 -17.01
CA HIS A 391 16.84 28.03 -17.72
C HIS A 391 16.84 27.45 -19.13
N ASP A 392 17.15 28.25 -20.15
CA ASP A 392 17.10 27.83 -21.55
C ASP A 392 18.42 27.32 -22.10
N GLY A 393 19.46 27.26 -21.26
CA GLY A 393 20.83 26.95 -21.63
C GLY A 393 21.73 28.19 -21.74
N TRP A 394 21.13 29.40 -21.79
CA TRP A 394 21.82 30.70 -21.88
C TRP A 394 21.45 31.64 -20.75
N SER A 395 20.18 31.72 -20.44
CA SER A 395 19.66 32.69 -19.46
C SER A 395 18.62 32.05 -18.53
N TYR A 396 18.49 32.65 -17.36
CA TYR A 396 17.42 32.33 -16.40
C TYR A 396 16.11 32.93 -16.93
N LEU A 397 15.01 32.22 -16.79
CA LEU A 397 13.74 32.56 -17.39
C LEU A 397 12.72 33.02 -16.33
N ASN A 398 12.04 34.13 -16.67
CA ASN A 398 10.84 34.55 -15.96
C ASN A 398 9.55 34.28 -16.77
N THR A 399 9.68 33.74 -17.96
CA THR A 399 8.56 33.44 -18.86
C THR A 399 7.78 32.22 -18.42
N VAL A 400 6.51 32.20 -18.78
CA VAL A 400 5.55 31.18 -18.43
C VAL A 400 4.75 30.79 -19.67
N GLU A 401 4.62 29.48 -19.92
CA GLU A 401 3.81 28.94 -21.00
C GLU A 401 2.67 28.09 -20.44
N ARG A 402 1.53 28.17 -21.12
CA ARG A 402 0.33 27.39 -20.79
C ARG A 402 -0.01 26.40 -21.89
N TRP A 403 -0.21 25.15 -21.49
CA TRP A 403 -0.75 24.09 -22.33
C TRP A 403 -2.24 23.94 -22.10
N ASP A 404 -3.01 24.09 -23.17
CA ASP A 404 -4.44 23.82 -23.17
C ASP A 404 -4.68 22.38 -23.70
N PRO A 405 -5.21 21.45 -22.88
CA PRO A 405 -5.44 20.08 -23.32
C PRO A 405 -6.40 19.94 -24.50
N GLU A 406 -7.38 20.82 -24.62
CA GLU A 406 -8.34 20.81 -25.73
C GLU A 406 -7.74 21.33 -27.03
N GLY A 407 -7.02 22.44 -26.94
CA GLY A 407 -6.38 23.05 -28.10
C GLY A 407 -5.06 22.40 -28.52
N CYS A 408 -4.47 21.57 -27.68
CA CYS A 408 -3.16 20.93 -27.90
C CYS A 408 -2.07 21.91 -28.32
N GLN A 409 -2.01 23.08 -27.67
CA GLN A 409 -1.14 24.18 -28.03
C GLN A 409 -0.54 24.86 -26.80
N TRP A 410 0.73 25.27 -26.91
CA TRP A 410 1.41 26.11 -25.93
C TRP A 410 1.28 27.57 -26.29
N ASN A 411 0.91 28.41 -25.29
CA ASN A 411 0.85 29.86 -25.42
C ASN A 411 1.53 30.54 -24.24
N TYR A 412 2.22 31.65 -24.49
CA TYR A 412 2.76 32.47 -23.40
C TYR A 412 1.64 33.13 -22.62
N VAL A 413 1.83 33.20 -21.31
CA VAL A 413 1.04 34.00 -20.39
C VAL A 413 1.95 35.02 -19.72
N ALA A 414 1.44 35.82 -18.75
CA ALA A 414 2.23 36.84 -18.08
C ALA A 414 3.51 36.25 -17.44
N SER A 415 4.61 36.99 -17.61
CA SER A 415 5.90 36.62 -17.02
C SER A 415 5.94 36.96 -15.53
N MET A 416 6.72 36.17 -14.76
CA MET A 416 7.04 36.47 -13.37
C MET A 416 7.86 37.78 -13.27
N SER A 417 7.89 38.38 -12.09
CA SER A 417 8.71 39.55 -11.82
C SER A 417 10.20 39.23 -11.78
N ILE A 418 10.58 38.01 -11.43
CA ILE A 418 11.96 37.58 -11.25
C ILE A 418 12.16 36.28 -12.04
N PRO A 419 13.30 36.15 -12.77
CA PRO A 419 13.66 34.84 -13.36
C PRO A 419 13.93 33.83 -12.24
N ARG A 420 13.44 32.59 -12.44
CA ARG A 420 13.56 31.51 -11.45
C ARG A 420 13.89 30.20 -12.13
N SER A 421 15.05 29.66 -11.86
CA SER A 421 15.42 28.28 -12.19
C SER A 421 15.46 27.44 -10.93
N THR A 422 15.23 26.15 -11.04
CA THR A 422 15.05 25.22 -9.89
C THR A 422 13.93 25.70 -8.93
N VAL A 423 12.91 26.27 -9.51
CA VAL A 423 11.76 26.84 -8.83
C VAL A 423 10.76 25.75 -8.42
N GLY A 424 10.16 25.91 -7.26
CA GLY A 424 9.00 25.12 -6.86
C GLY A 424 7.70 25.74 -7.40
N VAL A 425 6.88 24.97 -8.08
CA VAL A 425 5.60 25.42 -8.61
C VAL A 425 4.48 24.49 -8.18
N VAL A 426 3.42 25.05 -7.66
CA VAL A 426 2.25 24.30 -7.20
C VAL A 426 0.99 25.14 -7.33
N ALA A 427 -0.14 24.48 -7.56
CA ALA A 427 -1.46 25.11 -7.53
C ALA A 427 -2.07 25.00 -6.13
N LEU A 428 -2.59 26.10 -5.61
CA LEU A 428 -3.35 26.15 -4.36
C LEU A 428 -4.55 27.06 -4.53
N GLY A 429 -5.74 26.53 -4.29
CA GLY A 429 -6.97 27.26 -4.59
C GLY A 429 -7.04 27.59 -6.08
N ASN A 430 -7.26 28.84 -6.40
CA ASN A 430 -7.40 29.33 -7.78
C ASN A 430 -6.11 29.95 -8.33
N LYS A 431 -4.96 29.71 -7.71
CA LYS A 431 -3.69 30.35 -8.06
C LYS A 431 -2.56 29.37 -8.22
N LEU A 432 -1.59 29.72 -9.07
CA LEU A 432 -0.27 29.11 -9.10
C LEU A 432 0.66 29.88 -8.16
N TYR A 433 1.56 29.15 -7.52
CA TYR A 433 2.62 29.69 -6.69
C TYR A 433 3.97 29.28 -7.25
N ALA A 434 4.85 30.24 -7.48
CA ALA A 434 6.25 30.04 -7.84
C ALA A 434 7.13 30.43 -6.65
N ILE A 435 7.88 29.46 -6.14
CA ILE A 435 8.52 29.57 -4.84
C ILE A 435 10.03 29.38 -4.98
N GLY A 436 10.79 30.35 -4.50
CA GLY A 436 12.25 30.27 -4.46
C GLY A 436 12.89 30.13 -5.83
N GLY A 437 13.86 29.23 -5.92
CA GLY A 437 14.66 29.02 -7.12
C GLY A 437 15.93 29.89 -7.14
N ARG A 438 16.53 30.03 -8.31
CA ARG A 438 17.74 30.81 -8.57
C ARG A 438 17.48 31.84 -9.69
N ASP A 439 18.01 33.05 -9.52
CA ASP A 439 17.91 34.14 -10.51
C ASP A 439 19.20 34.37 -11.32
N GLY A 440 20.23 33.56 -11.10
CA GLY A 440 21.56 33.72 -11.68
C GLY A 440 22.59 34.33 -10.75
N SER A 441 22.19 35.07 -9.74
CA SER A 441 23.09 35.65 -8.73
C SER A 441 22.99 34.96 -7.37
N SER A 442 21.80 34.56 -6.96
CA SER A 442 21.58 33.91 -5.66
C SER A 442 20.35 33.00 -5.69
N CYS A 443 20.23 32.17 -4.66
CA CYS A 443 18.97 31.51 -4.35
C CYS A 443 17.97 32.54 -3.80
N LEU A 444 16.68 32.30 -4.04
CA LEU A 444 15.61 33.23 -3.72
C LEU A 444 14.81 32.74 -2.51
N LYS A 445 14.40 33.68 -1.67
CA LYS A 445 13.39 33.44 -0.62
C LYS A 445 12.00 33.92 -1.01
N SER A 446 11.88 34.65 -2.12
CA SER A 446 10.62 35.24 -2.58
C SER A 446 9.70 34.19 -3.18
N MET A 447 8.41 34.50 -3.13
CA MET A 447 7.34 33.72 -3.73
C MET A 447 6.40 34.66 -4.46
N GLU A 448 5.90 34.22 -5.62
CA GLU A 448 4.90 34.95 -6.43
C GLU A 448 3.70 34.02 -6.63
N SER A 449 2.51 34.63 -6.70
CA SER A 449 1.28 33.95 -7.08
C SER A 449 0.72 34.45 -8.38
N TYR A 450 0.18 33.55 -9.19
CA TYR A 450 -0.44 33.85 -10.48
C TYR A 450 -1.93 33.63 -10.44
N ASP A 451 -2.69 34.63 -10.85
CA ASP A 451 -4.14 34.54 -11.03
C ASP A 451 -4.45 34.39 -12.53
N PRO A 452 -5.02 33.27 -12.99
CA PRO A 452 -5.29 33.05 -14.40
C PRO A 452 -6.41 33.94 -14.96
N HIS A 453 -7.31 34.42 -14.11
CA HIS A 453 -8.42 35.29 -14.54
C HIS A 453 -7.96 36.70 -14.85
N THR A 454 -7.00 37.22 -14.11
CA THR A 454 -6.42 38.55 -14.34
C THR A 454 -5.12 38.52 -15.15
N ASN A 455 -4.55 37.31 -15.36
CA ASN A 455 -3.26 37.09 -15.99
C ASN A 455 -2.13 37.94 -15.36
N LYS A 456 -2.07 37.92 -14.03
CA LYS A 456 -1.10 38.72 -13.27
C LYS A 456 -0.40 37.93 -12.22
N TRP A 457 0.91 38.17 -12.05
CA TRP A 457 1.72 37.73 -10.94
C TRP A 457 1.77 38.80 -9.84
N SER A 458 1.67 38.35 -8.59
CA SER A 458 1.74 39.20 -7.40
C SER A 458 2.70 38.61 -6.39
N LEU A 459 3.53 39.47 -5.76
CA LEU A 459 4.41 39.04 -4.69
C LEU A 459 3.61 38.64 -3.46
N CYS A 460 4.03 37.51 -2.85
CA CYS A 460 3.54 37.05 -1.58
C CYS A 460 4.63 37.20 -0.49
N ALA A 461 4.28 36.92 0.75
CA ALA A 461 5.25 36.92 1.83
C ALA A 461 6.43 35.96 1.51
N PRO A 462 7.68 36.38 1.73
CA PRO A 462 8.84 35.54 1.46
C PRO A 462 9.02 34.44 2.52
N MET A 463 9.67 33.36 2.12
CA MET A 463 10.15 32.33 3.05
C MET A 463 11.19 32.91 4.03
N SER A 464 11.43 32.20 5.12
CA SER A 464 12.47 32.57 6.09
C SER A 464 13.89 32.42 5.53
N LYS A 465 14.07 31.51 4.56
CA LYS A 465 15.39 31.16 3.99
C LYS A 465 15.37 31.22 2.47
N ARG A 466 16.53 31.51 1.89
CA ARG A 466 16.77 31.38 0.46
C ARG A 466 16.89 29.91 0.09
N ARG A 467 16.17 29.47 -0.94
CA ARG A 467 16.17 28.08 -1.37
C ARG A 467 16.01 27.94 -2.87
N GLY A 468 16.90 27.20 -3.50
CA GLY A 468 16.71 26.58 -4.82
C GLY A 468 16.58 25.08 -4.65
N GLY A 469 16.09 24.37 -5.68
CA GLY A 469 15.93 22.92 -5.63
C GLY A 469 14.96 22.43 -4.57
N VAL A 470 13.91 23.19 -4.31
CA VAL A 470 12.91 22.89 -3.29
C VAL A 470 11.91 21.84 -3.75
N GLY A 471 11.42 21.03 -2.81
CA GLY A 471 10.21 20.25 -2.97
C GLY A 471 9.01 21.06 -2.48
N VAL A 472 7.93 21.08 -3.25
CA VAL A 472 6.71 21.78 -2.89
C VAL A 472 5.49 20.89 -3.05
N ALA A 473 4.53 21.05 -2.15
CA ALA A 473 3.24 20.38 -2.23
C ALA A 473 2.19 21.16 -1.46
N THR A 474 0.94 20.87 -1.72
CA THR A 474 -0.19 21.42 -0.98
C THR A 474 -0.90 20.31 -0.20
N TYR A 475 -1.30 20.65 1.02
CA TYR A 475 -2.05 19.73 1.87
C TYR A 475 -2.95 20.53 2.82
N ASN A 476 -4.22 20.16 2.89
CA ASN A 476 -5.24 20.80 3.75
C ASN A 476 -5.29 22.33 3.66
N GLY A 477 -5.16 22.87 2.46
CA GLY A 477 -5.22 24.33 2.23
C GLY A 477 -3.94 25.08 2.57
N TYR A 478 -2.87 24.39 2.93
CA TYR A 478 -1.54 24.95 3.14
C TYR A 478 -0.55 24.54 2.04
N LEU A 479 0.45 25.38 1.83
CA LEU A 479 1.56 25.11 0.94
C LEU A 479 2.79 24.75 1.77
N TYR A 480 3.43 23.64 1.44
CA TYR A 480 4.64 23.17 2.13
C TYR A 480 5.84 23.27 1.22
N VAL A 481 6.92 23.81 1.75
CA VAL A 481 8.24 23.88 1.09
C VAL A 481 9.23 23.05 1.89
N VAL A 482 9.89 22.14 1.21
CA VAL A 482 10.74 21.11 1.85
C VAL A 482 12.15 21.17 1.26
N GLY A 483 13.14 21.22 2.12
CA GLY A 483 14.55 21.05 1.75
C GLY A 483 15.10 22.15 0.86
N GLY A 484 15.85 21.74 -0.15
CA GLY A 484 16.55 22.64 -1.07
C GLY A 484 17.95 23.00 -0.62
N HIS A 485 18.52 24.02 -1.28
CA HIS A 485 19.88 24.52 -0.97
C HIS A 485 19.93 26.05 -1.07
N ASP A 486 20.91 26.61 -0.38
CA ASP A 486 21.31 28.00 -0.53
C ASP A 486 22.78 28.05 -0.99
N ALA A 487 23.01 28.38 -2.26
CA ALA A 487 24.34 28.52 -2.84
C ALA A 487 24.50 29.92 -3.41
N PRO A 488 25.25 30.83 -2.76
CA PRO A 488 25.60 32.11 -3.34
C PRO A 488 26.48 31.91 -4.58
N ALA A 489 26.33 32.79 -5.59
CA ALA A 489 27.07 32.71 -6.85
C ALA A 489 28.61 32.72 -6.67
N SER A 490 29.09 33.31 -5.59
CA SER A 490 30.51 33.46 -5.27
C SER A 490 31.10 32.30 -4.43
N ASN A 491 30.29 31.35 -3.94
CA ASN A 491 30.73 30.29 -3.06
C ASN A 491 30.31 28.92 -3.57
N ARG A 492 31.28 28.01 -3.81
CA ARG A 492 31.02 26.64 -4.28
C ARG A 492 30.43 25.70 -3.22
N CYS A 493 30.39 26.14 -1.96
CA CYS A 493 29.79 25.33 -0.88
C CYS A 493 28.30 25.61 -0.80
N SER A 494 27.49 24.74 -1.39
CA SER A 494 26.05 24.76 -1.21
C SER A 494 25.68 24.38 0.22
N ARG A 495 24.79 25.15 0.84
CA ARG A 495 24.19 24.83 2.15
C ARG A 495 22.89 24.07 1.91
N LEU A 496 22.91 22.79 2.23
CA LEU A 496 21.73 21.96 2.09
C LEU A 496 20.79 22.15 3.28
N SER A 497 19.50 22.03 3.03
CA SER A 497 18.46 22.33 4.01
C SER A 497 17.64 21.09 4.36
N ALA A 498 17.43 20.88 5.66
CA ALA A 498 16.41 19.97 6.20
C ALA A 498 15.14 20.71 6.64
N CYS A 499 15.10 22.02 6.49
CA CYS A 499 14.02 22.86 6.96
C CYS A 499 12.74 22.66 6.14
N VAL A 500 11.61 22.66 6.83
CA VAL A 500 10.28 22.60 6.24
C VAL A 500 9.47 23.80 6.72
N GLU A 501 8.89 24.53 5.79
CA GLU A 501 8.03 25.68 6.06
C GLU A 501 6.66 25.47 5.46
N ARG A 502 5.67 26.05 6.11
CA ARG A 502 4.26 26.01 5.71
C ARG A 502 3.73 27.40 5.50
N TYR A 503 3.08 27.64 4.36
CA TYR A 503 2.44 28.90 4.00
C TYR A 503 0.92 28.83 4.16
N ASP A 504 0.36 29.83 4.85
CA ASP A 504 -1.08 30.05 4.98
C ASP A 504 -1.51 31.16 4.01
N PRO A 505 -2.24 30.85 2.92
CA PRO A 505 -2.63 31.84 1.93
C PRO A 505 -3.64 32.87 2.46
N LYS A 506 -4.41 32.54 3.47
CA LYS A 506 -5.37 33.46 4.09
C LYS A 506 -4.69 34.56 4.91
N ARG A 507 -3.60 34.21 5.58
CA ARG A 507 -2.82 35.11 6.43
C ARG A 507 -1.60 35.70 5.73
N ASP A 508 -1.29 35.22 4.52
CA ASP A 508 -0.06 35.55 3.79
C ASP A 508 1.18 35.45 4.69
N SER A 509 1.33 34.31 5.37
CA SER A 509 2.40 34.11 6.35
C SER A 509 2.98 32.72 6.30
N TRP A 510 4.28 32.63 6.61
CA TRP A 510 5.03 31.38 6.72
C TRP A 510 5.24 30.99 8.18
N SER A 511 5.17 29.71 8.45
CA SER A 511 5.56 29.12 9.74
C SER A 511 6.46 27.91 9.52
N THR A 512 7.44 27.73 10.43
CA THR A 512 8.32 26.58 10.40
C THR A 512 7.63 25.40 11.08
N VAL A 513 7.71 24.23 10.45
CA VAL A 513 7.23 22.96 11.01
C VAL A 513 8.41 22.03 11.28
N ARG A 514 8.15 20.82 11.74
CA ARG A 514 9.19 19.84 12.06
C ARG A 514 10.14 19.64 10.87
N PRO A 515 11.47 19.79 11.05
CA PRO A 515 12.42 19.56 9.95
C PRO A 515 12.53 18.08 9.59
N LEU A 516 13.04 17.82 8.38
CA LEU A 516 13.41 16.48 7.93
C LEU A 516 14.52 15.88 8.81
N SER A 517 14.64 14.57 8.78
CA SER A 517 15.71 13.84 9.48
C SER A 517 17.10 14.13 8.90
N VAL A 518 17.17 14.40 7.58
CA VAL A 518 18.41 14.72 6.84
C VAL A 518 18.16 15.88 5.88
N PRO A 519 19.19 16.67 5.55
CA PRO A 519 19.09 17.67 4.49
C PRO A 519 18.79 16.98 3.14
N ARG A 520 17.93 17.59 2.33
CA ARG A 520 17.56 17.07 1.02
C ARG A 520 17.50 18.19 0.01
N ASP A 521 18.44 18.20 -0.93
CA ASP A 521 18.39 19.07 -2.09
C ASP A 521 17.76 18.35 -3.28
N ALA A 522 17.09 19.09 -4.16
CA ALA A 522 16.39 18.53 -5.31
C ALA A 522 15.44 17.38 -4.92
N VAL A 523 14.75 17.56 -3.82
CA VAL A 523 13.81 16.58 -3.25
C VAL A 523 12.46 16.67 -3.95
N ALA A 524 11.80 15.53 -4.09
CA ALA A 524 10.43 15.45 -4.56
C ALA A 524 9.46 15.30 -3.39
N VAL A 525 8.35 16.02 -3.45
CA VAL A 525 7.29 16.01 -2.44
C VAL A 525 5.95 15.80 -3.12
N CYS A 526 5.13 14.92 -2.56
CA CYS A 526 3.78 14.68 -3.07
C CYS A 526 2.86 14.23 -1.95
N PRO A 527 1.63 14.75 -1.85
CA PRO A 527 0.64 14.20 -0.93
C PRO A 527 0.13 12.86 -1.42
N LEU A 528 -0.07 11.93 -0.49
CA LEU A 528 -0.74 10.67 -0.73
C LEU A 528 -1.59 10.31 0.50
N GLY A 529 -2.90 10.20 0.32
CA GLY A 529 -3.81 9.99 1.43
C GLY A 529 -3.82 11.18 2.39
N ASP A 530 -3.54 10.92 3.64
CA ASP A 530 -3.53 11.92 4.73
C ASP A 530 -2.12 12.42 5.10
N LYS A 531 -1.11 12.14 4.28
CA LYS A 531 0.28 12.49 4.56
C LYS A 531 0.99 13.10 3.35
N LEU A 532 2.05 13.85 3.63
CA LEU A 532 3.03 14.27 2.62
C LEU A 532 4.16 13.25 2.56
N TYR A 533 4.54 12.86 1.35
CA TYR A 533 5.68 11.97 1.10
C TYR A 533 6.83 12.75 0.49
N VAL A 534 7.99 12.59 1.09
CA VAL A 534 9.25 13.20 0.65
C VAL A 534 10.14 12.08 0.14
N VAL A 535 10.54 12.17 -1.11
CA VAL A 535 11.24 11.10 -1.82
C VAL A 535 12.60 11.57 -2.29
N GLY A 536 13.64 10.85 -1.89
CA GLY A 536 15.00 11.04 -2.40
C GLY A 536 15.62 12.39 -2.05
N GLY A 537 16.30 12.97 -3.02
CA GLY A 537 17.11 14.16 -2.86
C GLY A 537 18.60 13.85 -2.69
N TYR A 538 19.40 14.91 -2.48
CA TYR A 538 20.84 14.83 -2.26
C TYR A 538 21.19 15.42 -0.90
N ASP A 539 21.94 14.69 -0.10
CA ASP A 539 22.30 15.09 1.27
C ASP A 539 23.70 15.72 1.39
N GLY A 540 24.37 15.93 0.27
CA GLY A 540 25.75 16.41 0.20
C GLY A 540 26.77 15.29 -0.04
N HIS A 541 26.39 14.04 0.14
CA HIS A 541 27.25 12.87 -0.02
C HIS A 541 26.68 11.83 -0.98
N THR A 542 25.41 11.53 -0.85
CA THR A 542 24.74 10.47 -1.62
C THR A 542 23.43 10.94 -2.21
N TYR A 543 23.04 10.32 -3.31
CA TYR A 543 21.69 10.41 -3.84
C TYR A 543 20.79 9.48 -3.03
N LEU A 544 19.87 10.06 -2.30
CA LEU A 544 19.06 9.35 -1.32
C LEU A 544 18.01 8.44 -1.97
N ASN A 545 17.88 7.25 -1.43
CA ASN A 545 16.75 6.35 -1.72
C ASN A 545 15.69 6.40 -0.62
N THR A 546 15.95 7.10 0.47
CA THR A 546 15.06 7.17 1.63
C THR A 546 13.82 8.00 1.33
N VAL A 547 12.72 7.60 1.95
CA VAL A 547 11.41 8.23 1.85
C VAL A 547 10.92 8.52 3.26
N GLU A 548 10.41 9.72 3.48
CA GLU A 548 9.79 10.13 4.74
C GLU A 548 8.35 10.56 4.50
N SER A 549 7.46 10.26 5.43
CA SER A 549 6.08 10.76 5.43
C SER A 549 5.85 11.74 6.58
N TYR A 550 5.10 12.78 6.31
CA TYR A 550 4.76 13.83 7.28
C TYR A 550 3.31 13.72 7.72
N ASP A 551 3.10 13.60 9.03
CA ASP A 551 1.82 13.68 9.69
C ASP A 551 1.60 15.12 10.20
N ALA A 552 0.73 15.87 9.53
CA ALA A 552 0.48 17.27 9.86
C ALA A 552 -0.25 17.47 11.20
N GLN A 553 -0.99 16.47 11.69
CA GLN A 553 -1.69 16.55 12.97
C GLN A 553 -0.72 16.48 14.17
N ASN A 554 0.27 15.59 14.08
CA ASN A 554 1.23 15.36 15.14
C ASN A 554 2.55 16.14 14.92
N ASP A 555 2.70 16.80 13.77
CA ASP A 555 3.94 17.48 13.35
C ASP A 555 5.15 16.55 13.44
N GLU A 556 5.03 15.35 12.85
CA GLU A 556 6.06 14.30 12.92
C GLU A 556 6.38 13.73 11.55
N TRP A 557 7.67 13.41 11.36
CA TRP A 557 8.17 12.66 10.22
C TRP A 557 8.42 11.22 10.59
N LYS A 558 8.05 10.31 9.68
CA LYS A 558 8.27 8.87 9.80
C LYS A 558 9.01 8.38 8.57
N GLU A 559 10.02 7.53 8.79
CA GLU A 559 10.68 6.82 7.69
C GLU A 559 9.75 5.78 7.08
N GLU A 560 9.70 5.76 5.76
CA GLU A 560 8.90 4.84 4.95
C GLU A 560 9.78 3.93 4.09
N VAL A 561 9.18 3.02 3.33
CA VAL A 561 9.91 2.11 2.44
C VAL A 561 10.70 2.90 1.40
N PRO A 562 12.01 2.66 1.27
CA PRO A 562 12.84 3.40 0.32
C PRO A 562 12.55 3.02 -1.13
N VAL A 563 12.81 3.96 -2.07
CA VAL A 563 12.85 3.65 -3.51
C VAL A 563 14.01 2.72 -3.82
N ASN A 564 13.90 1.97 -4.90
CA ASN A 564 14.94 0.99 -5.28
C ASN A 564 16.23 1.67 -5.75
N ILE A 565 16.12 2.82 -6.43
CA ILE A 565 17.26 3.58 -6.92
C ILE A 565 17.24 4.97 -6.28
N GLY A 566 18.31 5.31 -5.53
CA GLY A 566 18.52 6.64 -4.96
C GLY A 566 18.56 7.71 -6.05
N ARG A 567 17.82 8.81 -5.86
CA ARG A 567 17.64 9.83 -6.89
C ARG A 567 17.42 11.22 -6.33
N ALA A 568 18.00 12.21 -6.98
CA ALA A 568 17.76 13.63 -6.71
C ALA A 568 17.22 14.30 -7.98
N GLY A 569 16.33 15.26 -7.84
CA GLY A 569 15.68 15.92 -9.00
C GLY A 569 14.70 15.02 -9.74
N ALA A 570 14.25 13.93 -9.12
CA ALA A 570 13.13 13.15 -9.61
C ALA A 570 11.83 13.93 -9.48
N CYS A 571 10.87 13.65 -10.34
CA CYS A 571 9.51 14.12 -10.19
C CYS A 571 8.64 13.02 -9.58
N VAL A 572 7.86 13.37 -8.59
CA VAL A 572 6.91 12.46 -7.94
C VAL A 572 5.50 13.02 -8.06
N VAL A 573 4.59 12.20 -8.57
CA VAL A 573 3.20 12.56 -8.78
C VAL A 573 2.28 11.44 -8.34
N VAL A 574 1.01 11.76 -8.06
CA VAL A 574 -0.03 10.80 -7.74
C VAL A 574 -0.88 10.53 -8.98
N VAL A 575 -1.09 9.27 -9.29
CA VAL A 575 -2.05 8.84 -10.31
C VAL A 575 -3.01 7.84 -9.71
N LYS A 576 -4.30 8.06 -9.94
CA LYS A 576 -5.38 7.13 -9.61
C LYS A 576 -5.91 6.51 -10.90
N LEU A 577 -5.61 5.23 -11.15
CA LEU A 577 -5.92 4.55 -12.42
C LEU A 577 -7.33 3.96 -12.52
N THR A 578 -8.10 4.02 -11.46
CA THR A 578 -9.46 3.43 -11.42
C THR A 578 -10.55 4.45 -11.42
#